data_948ff95835afd5c86df05be9c223a7a8
#
_entry.id   948ff95835afd5c86df05be9c223a7a8
#
_cell.length_a   1.000
_cell.length_b   1.000
_cell.length_c   1.000
_cell.angle_alpha   90.00
_cell.angle_beta   90.00
_cell.angle_gamma   90.00
#
_symmetry.space_group_name_H-M   'P 1'
#
loop_
_entity.id
_entity.type
_entity.pdbx_description
1 polymer ?
#
loop_
_entity_poly.entity_id
_entity_poly.type
_entity_poly.pdbx_seq_one_letter_code
_entity_poly.pdbx_strand_id
1 'polypeptide(L)' 'MPSTTLTLAPWDAAIVLKQDGSFETSFPQIHGDYIPENIMLGAAIAYALRNEGLCTLIRENFERECASESASPHQ' A
#
# COMPACT_ATOMS: atom_id res chain seq x y z
N MET A 1 -11.75 12.21 19.96
CA MET A 1 -11.42 11.07 19.11
C MET A 1 -10.05 10.56 19.44
N PRO A 2 -9.92 9.27 19.64
CA PRO A 2 -8.58 8.72 19.83
C PRO A 2 -7.78 8.87 18.55
N SER A 3 -6.51 9.13 18.70
CA SER A 3 -5.61 9.22 17.56
C SER A 3 -4.69 8.02 17.59
N THR A 4 -4.29 7.60 16.40
CA THR A 4 -3.38 6.49 16.25
C THR A 4 -1.99 7.03 15.93
N THR A 5 -1.01 6.56 16.67
CA THR A 5 0.38 6.93 16.43
C THR A 5 1.08 5.78 15.74
N LEU A 6 1.71 6.09 14.61
CA LEU A 6 2.47 5.11 13.86
C LEU A 6 3.96 5.45 14.00
N THR A 7 4.73 4.51 14.51
CA THR A 7 6.16 4.70 14.68
C THR A 7 6.91 4.10 13.51
N LEU A 8 7.72 4.92 12.85
CA LEU A 8 8.48 4.49 11.68
C LEU A 8 9.98 4.56 11.99
N ALA A 9 10.70 3.55 11.57
CA ALA A 9 12.16 3.62 11.57
C ALA A 9 12.62 4.57 10.45
N PRO A 10 13.88 5.01 10.48
CA PRO A 10 14.32 6.04 9.53
C PRO A 10 14.14 5.68 8.05
N TRP A 11 14.18 4.40 7.72
CA TRP A 11 14.08 3.99 6.32
C TRP A 11 12.75 3.29 6.03
N ASP A 12 11.75 3.48 6.88
CA ASP A 12 10.43 2.92 6.64
C ASP A 12 9.61 3.87 5.79
N ALA A 13 8.68 3.31 5.03
CA ALA A 13 7.70 4.08 4.28
C ALA A 13 6.30 3.67 4.71
N ALA A 14 5.36 4.59 4.59
CA ALA A 14 3.98 4.30 4.96
C ALA A 14 3.03 4.93 3.95
N ILE A 15 1.94 4.23 3.70
CA ILE A 15 0.83 4.74 2.90
C ILE A 15 -0.41 4.62 3.77
N VAL A 16 -1.07 5.73 4.04
CA VAL A 16 -2.25 5.76 4.88
C VAL A 16 -3.47 5.95 3.99
N LEU A 17 -4.34 4.95 3.97
CA LEU A 17 -5.57 5.02 3.20
C LEU A 17 -6.67 5.58 4.10
N LYS A 18 -7.18 6.73 3.71
CA LYS A 18 -8.15 7.45 4.53
C LYS A 18 -9.56 6.93 4.27
N GLN A 19 -10.40 7.10 5.25
CA GLN A 19 -11.79 6.66 5.14
C GLN A 19 -12.52 7.38 4.00
N ASP A 20 -12.12 8.60 3.68
CA ASP A 20 -12.78 9.40 2.66
C ASP A 20 -12.33 9.05 1.24
N GLY A 21 -11.48 8.06 1.10
CA GLY A 21 -11.00 7.62 -0.21
C GLY A 21 -9.68 8.22 -0.65
N SER A 22 -9.16 9.18 0.11
CA SER A 22 -7.86 9.75 -0.21
C SER A 22 -6.75 8.93 0.44
N PHE A 23 -5.51 9.28 0.15
CA PHE A 23 -4.39 8.60 0.79
C PHE A 23 -3.27 9.61 1.03
N GLU A 24 -2.43 9.28 1.99
CA GLU A 24 -1.24 10.05 2.33
C GLU A 24 -0.05 9.13 2.34
N THR A 25 1.11 9.68 2.00
CA THR A 25 2.33 8.90 1.98
C THR A 25 3.35 9.54 2.91
N SER A 26 4.20 8.70 3.47
CA SER A 26 5.31 9.14 4.30
C SER A 26 6.54 8.37 3.84
N PHE A 27 7.48 9.09 3.24
CA PHE A 27 8.72 8.49 2.75
C PHE A 27 9.90 9.21 3.39
N PRO A 28 10.99 8.47 3.66
CA PRO A 28 12.18 9.14 4.15
C PRO A 28 12.80 10.01 3.08
N GLN A 29 13.55 11.00 3.53
CA GLN A 29 14.29 11.84 2.59
C GLN A 29 15.48 11.06 2.07
N ILE A 30 15.56 10.93 0.75
CA ILE A 30 16.61 10.15 0.12
C ILE A 30 17.74 11.08 -0.27
N HIS A 31 18.93 10.70 0.14
CA HIS A 31 20.15 11.42 -0.23
C HIS A 31 21.02 10.48 -1.05
N GLY A 32 21.51 10.95 -2.20
CA GLY A 32 22.35 10.15 -3.05
C GLY A 32 21.53 9.38 -4.09
N ASP A 33 22.19 8.41 -4.71
CA ASP A 33 21.61 7.72 -5.86
C ASP A 33 20.94 6.41 -5.50
N TYR A 34 21.12 5.92 -4.29
CA TYR A 34 20.59 4.63 -3.90
C TYR A 34 19.18 4.79 -3.32
N ILE A 35 18.25 4.04 -3.84
CA ILE A 35 16.88 3.99 -3.33
C ILE A 35 16.62 2.57 -2.86
N PRO A 36 16.37 2.38 -1.55
CA PRO A 36 16.07 1.03 -1.05
C PRO A 36 14.84 0.43 -1.71
N GLU A 37 14.83 -0.89 -1.79
CA GLU A 37 13.78 -1.63 -2.48
C GLU A 37 12.39 -1.34 -1.89
N ASN A 38 12.30 -1.25 -0.57
CA ASN A 38 11.01 -1.01 0.06
C ASN A 38 10.48 0.39 -0.28
N ILE A 39 11.38 1.37 -0.42
CA ILE A 39 10.96 2.72 -0.79
C ILE A 39 10.50 2.73 -2.24
N MET A 40 11.22 2.04 -3.11
CA MET A 40 10.83 1.95 -4.51
C MET A 40 9.45 1.30 -4.64
N LEU A 41 9.23 0.20 -3.92
CA LEU A 41 7.94 -0.48 -3.96
C LEU A 41 6.83 0.42 -3.41
N GLY A 42 7.11 1.11 -2.31
CA GLY A 42 6.12 2.02 -1.73
C GLY A 42 5.75 3.15 -2.69
N ALA A 43 6.74 3.70 -3.37
CA ALA A 43 6.49 4.78 -4.34
C ALA A 43 5.67 4.24 -5.51
N ALA A 44 5.98 3.04 -5.97
CA ALA A 44 5.24 2.44 -7.07
C ALA A 44 3.78 2.20 -6.69
N ILE A 45 3.54 1.72 -5.47
CA ILE A 45 2.18 1.51 -4.99
C ILE A 45 1.44 2.83 -4.88
N ALA A 46 2.07 3.84 -4.32
CA ALA A 46 1.45 5.15 -4.17
C ALA A 46 1.08 5.73 -5.53
N TYR A 47 1.95 5.54 -6.50
CA TYR A 47 1.67 6.03 -7.86
C TYR A 47 0.48 5.30 -8.46
N ALA A 48 0.41 3.97 -8.24
CA ALA A 48 -0.68 3.16 -8.77
C ALA A 48 -2.02 3.54 -8.15
N LEU A 49 -2.03 4.00 -6.91
CA LEU A 49 -3.27 4.40 -6.24
C LEU A 49 -3.94 5.59 -6.91
N ARG A 50 -3.21 6.33 -7.74
CA ARG A 50 -3.76 7.44 -8.47
C ARG A 50 -4.42 7.02 -9.78
N ASN A 51 -4.36 5.74 -10.10
CA ASN A 51 -4.88 5.19 -11.35
C ASN A 51 -6.09 4.31 -11.02
N GLU A 52 -7.28 4.77 -11.38
CA GLU A 52 -8.52 4.05 -11.04
C GLU A 52 -8.57 2.67 -11.67
N GLY A 53 -8.07 2.54 -12.89
CA GLY A 53 -8.05 1.25 -13.56
C GLY A 53 -7.20 0.24 -12.83
N LEU A 54 -6.03 0.67 -12.38
CA LEU A 54 -5.16 -0.21 -11.63
C LEU A 54 -5.77 -0.56 -10.28
N CYS A 55 -6.40 0.41 -9.62
CA CYS A 55 -7.05 0.14 -8.33
C CYS A 55 -8.16 -0.89 -8.49
N THR A 56 -8.91 -0.80 -9.58
CA THR A 56 -9.95 -1.79 -9.87
C THR A 56 -9.34 -3.17 -10.04
N LEU A 57 -8.24 -3.27 -10.78
CA LEU A 57 -7.58 -4.55 -10.98
C LEU A 57 -7.04 -5.13 -9.68
N ILE A 58 -6.51 -4.28 -8.82
CA ILE A 58 -5.99 -4.72 -7.53
C ILE A 58 -7.13 -5.27 -6.68
N ARG A 59 -8.26 -4.57 -6.63
CA ARG A 59 -9.41 -5.05 -5.88
C ARG A 59 -9.95 -6.36 -6.45
N GLU A 60 -10.02 -6.45 -7.77
CA GLU A 60 -10.51 -7.67 -8.40
C GLU A 60 -9.60 -8.86 -8.12
N ASN A 61 -8.29 -8.60 -8.12
CA ASN A 61 -7.34 -9.66 -7.78
C ASN A 61 -7.56 -10.16 -6.36
N PHE A 62 -7.77 -9.23 -5.43
CA PHE A 62 -8.02 -9.59 -4.04
C PHE A 62 -9.31 -10.39 -3.92
N GLU A 63 -10.37 -9.92 -4.57
CA GLU A 63 -11.66 -10.60 -4.51
C GLU A 63 -11.59 -11.99 -5.11
N ARG A 64 -10.82 -12.14 -6.19
CA ARG A 64 -10.65 -13.43 -6.82
C ARG A 64 -9.91 -14.39 -5.90
N GLU A 65 -8.87 -13.89 -5.22
CA GLU A 65 -8.11 -14.72 -4.29
C GLU A 65 -8.95 -15.12 -3.09
N CYS A 66 -9.76 -14.20 -2.58
CA CYS A 66 -10.64 -14.53 -1.46
C CYS A 66 -11.68 -15.56 -1.87
N ALA A 67 -12.25 -15.43 -3.06
CA ALA A 67 -13.23 -16.39 -3.56
C ALA A 67 -12.59 -17.75 -3.74
N SER A 68 -11.37 -17.77 -4.26
CA SER A 68 -10.64 -19.02 -4.46
C SER A 68 -10.37 -19.72 -3.14
N GLU A 69 -9.98 -18.96 -2.12
CA GLU A 69 -9.74 -19.55 -0.81
C GLU A 69 -11.01 -20.07 -0.19
N SER A 70 -12.11 -19.31 -0.35
CA SER A 70 -13.40 -19.76 0.18
C SER A 70 -13.89 -21.01 -0.51
N ALA A 71 -13.62 -21.14 -1.80
CA ALA A 71 -14.08 -22.28 -2.57
C ALA A 71 -13.21 -23.52 -2.36
N SER A 72 -11.98 -23.33 -1.92
CA SER A 72 -11.05 -24.44 -1.73
C SER A 72 -11.41 -25.23 -0.49
N PRO A 73 -11.56 -26.56 -0.61
CA PRO A 73 -11.70 -27.36 0.58
C PRO A 73 -10.39 -27.32 1.34
N HIS A 74 -10.50 -27.11 2.62
CA HIS A 74 -9.31 -27.10 3.45
C HIS A 74 -9.01 -28.48 3.95
N GLN A 75 -7.75 -28.73 4.02
CA GLN A 75 -7.28 -30.01 4.50
C GLN A 75 -6.84 -29.92 5.94
#